data_8e4710385aee5e45494901635930ef2a
#
_entry.id   8e4710385aee5e45494901635930ef2a
#
_cell.length_a   1.000
_cell.length_b   1.000
_cell.length_c   1.000
_cell.angle_alpha   90.00
_cell.angle_beta   90.00
_cell.angle_gamma   90.00
#
_symmetry.space_group_name_H-M   'P 1'
#
loop_
_entity.id
_entity.type
_entity.pdbx_description
1 polymer ?
#
loop_
_entity_poly.entity_id
_entity_poly.type
_entity_poly.pdbx_seq_one_letter_code
_entity_poly.pdbx_strand_id
1 'polypeptide(L)'
;MMKMLVPLRLLSLILICGMEVCGFAQTPTPNVPKLDIRLTQKDYKTVPENFEAVCRSAAMGLARHFPERKFKPIRIEKANHQFPVKLDRRGPKGETLVMLSVDDGFGWAQIAYQFSHEFTHILINHDRPRSGANHWINEAFCEAISCHSLKVMGKEWKTHPPYGNWKSYAKHLDSYADRILDPKKAKPEGMEFATWFEKNEKALRLGKRYPKYDLYRYVGYQFYQVIAKDPKQLRALLYLNQGLESQSLSTAEYLARWESVLPKEHQSFANQIAAVFGFSLGLN
;
A
#
# COMPACT_ATOMS: atom_id res chain seq x y z
N MET A 1 86.09 28.10 -39.17
CA MET A 1 85.36 28.99 -38.21
C MET A 1 83.91 28.50 -38.07
N MET A 2 83.70 27.85 -36.96
CA MET A 2 82.42 27.14 -36.71
C MET A 2 81.65 27.95 -35.66
N LYS A 3 80.51 28.53 -36.04
CA LYS A 3 79.61 29.23 -35.12
C LYS A 3 78.60 28.25 -34.51
N MET A 4 78.75 28.05 -33.20
CA MET A 4 77.80 27.29 -32.40
C MET A 4 76.47 28.06 -32.24
N LEU A 5 75.35 27.42 -32.60
CA LEU A 5 74.01 27.88 -32.31
C LEU A 5 73.57 27.25 -30.96
N VAL A 6 73.16 28.09 -30.02
CA VAL A 6 72.56 27.73 -28.73
C VAL A 6 71.03 27.52 -28.92
N PRO A 7 70.46 26.44 -28.47
CA PRO A 7 69.00 26.28 -28.58
C PRO A 7 68.32 26.98 -27.43
N LEU A 8 67.28 27.78 -27.81
CA LEU A 8 66.30 28.45 -26.95
C LEU A 8 65.44 27.41 -26.29
N ARG A 9 65.46 27.30 -24.96
CA ARG A 9 64.51 26.48 -24.21
C ARG A 9 63.18 27.22 -24.08
N LEU A 10 62.14 26.66 -24.69
CA LEU A 10 60.72 27.05 -24.48
C LEU A 10 60.28 26.55 -23.11
N LEU A 11 59.98 27.45 -22.18
CA LEU A 11 59.25 27.13 -20.92
C LEU A 11 57.76 27.00 -21.24
N SER A 12 57.26 25.78 -21.23
CA SER A 12 55.83 25.53 -21.29
C SER A 12 55.25 25.72 -19.88
N LEU A 13 54.44 26.79 -19.70
CA LEU A 13 53.63 27.04 -18.53
C LEU A 13 52.43 26.07 -18.60
N ILE A 14 52.41 25.04 -17.77
CA ILE A 14 51.21 24.17 -17.59
C ILE A 14 50.27 24.91 -16.62
N LEU A 15 49.21 25.46 -17.17
CA LEU A 15 48.08 26.00 -16.40
C LEU A 15 47.28 24.81 -15.86
N ILE A 16 47.45 24.45 -14.58
CA ILE A 16 46.60 23.46 -13.92
C ILE A 16 45.29 24.14 -13.59
N CYS A 17 44.28 23.93 -14.44
CA CYS A 17 42.90 24.32 -14.18
C CYS A 17 42.37 23.36 -13.10
N GLY A 18 42.27 23.86 -11.87
CA GLY A 18 41.63 23.11 -10.76
C GLY A 18 40.14 22.91 -11.08
N MET A 19 39.77 21.73 -11.54
CA MET A 19 38.39 21.31 -11.55
C MET A 19 37.96 21.07 -10.07
N GLU A 20 37.27 22.04 -9.48
CA GLU A 20 36.48 21.78 -8.29
C GLU A 20 35.44 20.71 -8.64
N VAL A 21 35.66 19.49 -8.14
CA VAL A 21 34.67 18.44 -8.17
C VAL A 21 33.54 18.88 -7.22
N CYS A 22 32.50 19.51 -7.77
CA CYS A 22 31.24 19.69 -7.07
C CYS A 22 30.81 18.30 -6.60
N GLY A 23 31.02 18.00 -5.33
CA GLY A 23 30.49 16.83 -4.68
C GLY A 23 28.98 16.90 -4.75
N PHE A 24 28.37 16.12 -5.65
CA PHE A 24 26.95 15.84 -5.60
C PHE A 24 26.67 15.24 -4.23
N ALA A 25 26.06 16.02 -3.35
CA ALA A 25 25.51 15.51 -2.11
C ALA A 25 24.57 14.35 -2.49
N GLN A 26 24.99 13.13 -2.17
CA GLN A 26 24.11 11.97 -2.33
C GLN A 26 22.88 12.26 -1.50
N THR A 27 21.74 12.46 -2.17
CA THR A 27 20.44 12.51 -1.49
C THR A 27 20.34 11.24 -0.65
N PRO A 28 20.10 11.35 0.67
CA PRO A 28 20.01 10.18 1.53
C PRO A 28 18.97 9.24 0.93
N THR A 29 19.38 8.02 0.64
CA THR A 29 18.44 6.97 0.23
C THR A 29 17.34 6.89 1.28
N PRO A 30 16.07 7.00 0.90
CA PRO A 30 14.99 6.99 1.87
C PRO A 30 15.13 5.71 2.71
N ASN A 31 15.09 5.87 4.04
CA ASN A 31 15.23 4.76 4.98
C ASN A 31 13.99 3.85 4.82
N VAL A 32 14.12 2.83 3.97
CA VAL A 32 13.03 1.93 3.66
C VAL A 32 12.96 0.86 4.75
N PRO A 33 11.79 0.63 5.38
CA PRO A 33 11.65 -0.35 6.44
C PRO A 33 12.10 -1.74 5.99
N LYS A 34 12.88 -2.42 6.83
CA LYS A 34 13.24 -3.82 6.60
C LYS A 34 12.01 -4.71 6.83
N LEU A 35 11.66 -5.50 5.83
CA LEU A 35 10.55 -6.45 5.89
C LEU A 35 11.10 -7.87 5.85
N ASP A 36 10.88 -8.62 6.93
CA ASP A 36 11.14 -10.07 7.00
C ASP A 36 9.83 -10.81 6.73
N ILE A 37 9.68 -11.32 5.51
CA ILE A 37 8.48 -12.01 5.04
C ILE A 37 8.90 -13.42 4.65
N ARG A 38 8.24 -14.44 5.25
CA ARG A 38 8.58 -15.85 5.07
C ARG A 38 7.35 -16.68 4.75
N LEU A 39 7.44 -17.45 3.68
CA LEU A 39 6.49 -18.52 3.38
C LEU A 39 6.92 -19.77 4.15
N THR A 40 6.07 -20.29 5.02
CA THR A 40 6.43 -21.40 5.90
C THR A 40 5.73 -22.72 5.56
N GLN A 41 4.82 -22.69 4.61
CA GLN A 41 4.02 -23.87 4.26
C GLN A 41 4.45 -24.44 2.91
N LYS A 42 4.66 -25.77 2.88
CA LYS A 42 5.05 -26.51 1.67
C LYS A 42 3.88 -26.79 0.71
N ASP A 43 2.66 -26.34 1.08
CA ASP A 43 1.43 -26.68 0.36
C ASP A 43 1.21 -25.86 -0.93
N TYR A 44 2.00 -24.82 -1.12
CA TYR A 44 2.04 -24.11 -2.39
C TYR A 44 3.05 -24.79 -3.34
N LYS A 45 2.58 -25.20 -4.50
CA LYS A 45 3.45 -25.72 -5.57
C LYS A 45 4.22 -24.55 -6.22
N THR A 46 5.15 -23.96 -5.48
CA THR A 46 5.92 -22.77 -5.93
C THR A 46 7.33 -22.80 -5.36
N VAL A 47 8.18 -21.95 -5.90
CA VAL A 47 9.49 -21.62 -5.32
C VAL A 47 9.23 -20.58 -4.21
N PRO A 48 9.51 -20.90 -2.93
CA PRO A 48 9.20 -19.99 -1.80
C PRO A 48 9.79 -18.61 -1.97
N GLU A 49 11.00 -18.49 -2.48
CA GLU A 49 11.71 -17.24 -2.70
C GLU A 49 10.96 -16.34 -3.70
N ASN A 50 10.35 -16.90 -4.73
CA ASN A 50 9.54 -16.17 -5.69
C ASN A 50 8.28 -15.62 -5.03
N PHE A 51 7.58 -16.45 -4.26
CA PHE A 51 6.39 -16.04 -3.54
C PHE A 51 6.70 -14.90 -2.54
N GLU A 52 7.77 -15.06 -1.75
CA GLU A 52 8.23 -14.05 -0.81
C GLU A 52 8.64 -12.75 -1.52
N ALA A 53 9.28 -12.83 -2.70
CA ALA A 53 9.66 -11.67 -3.49
C ALA A 53 8.43 -10.88 -3.98
N VAL A 54 7.36 -11.58 -4.42
CA VAL A 54 6.08 -10.95 -4.78
C VAL A 54 5.48 -10.23 -3.58
N CYS A 55 5.36 -10.90 -2.43
CA CYS A 55 4.83 -10.31 -1.20
C CYS A 55 5.67 -9.12 -0.73
N ARG A 56 7.00 -9.24 -0.79
CA ARG A 56 7.91 -8.16 -0.43
C ARG A 56 7.76 -6.97 -1.35
N SER A 57 7.65 -7.18 -2.67
CA SER A 57 7.42 -6.10 -3.63
C SER A 57 6.10 -5.37 -3.35
N ALA A 58 5.03 -6.11 -3.07
CA ALA A 58 3.73 -5.56 -2.71
C ALA A 58 3.79 -4.72 -1.42
N ALA A 59 4.42 -5.24 -0.37
CA ALA A 59 4.58 -4.53 0.89
C ALA A 59 5.46 -3.28 0.76
N MET A 60 6.54 -3.32 -0.03
CA MET A 60 7.48 -2.21 -0.19
C MET A 60 6.83 -0.99 -0.83
N GLY A 61 5.91 -1.18 -1.78
CA GLY A 61 5.11 -0.11 -2.36
C GLY A 61 4.33 0.70 -1.32
N LEU A 62 3.98 0.06 -0.21
CA LEU A 62 3.24 0.67 0.91
C LEU A 62 4.19 1.11 2.03
N ALA A 63 5.09 0.24 2.48
CA ALA A 63 5.96 0.46 3.63
C ALA A 63 6.87 1.69 3.47
N ARG A 64 7.21 2.08 2.25
CA ARG A 64 7.99 3.30 1.96
C ARG A 64 7.34 4.59 2.48
N HIS A 65 6.02 4.59 2.67
CA HIS A 65 5.29 5.71 3.25
C HIS A 65 5.41 5.78 4.78
N PHE A 66 6.04 4.76 5.41
CA PHE A 66 6.17 4.61 6.87
C PHE A 66 7.63 4.30 7.26
N PRO A 67 8.60 5.16 6.88
CA PRO A 67 10.03 4.86 7.02
C PRO A 67 10.48 4.62 8.47
N GLU A 68 9.80 5.22 9.43
CA GLU A 68 10.08 5.07 10.87
C GLU A 68 9.47 3.80 11.48
N ARG A 69 8.57 3.10 10.76
CA ARG A 69 7.85 1.96 11.30
C ARG A 69 8.70 0.69 11.32
N LYS A 70 8.78 0.07 12.49
CA LYS A 70 9.37 -1.26 12.65
C LYS A 70 8.29 -2.32 12.51
N PHE A 71 8.46 -3.21 11.54
CA PHE A 71 7.55 -4.34 11.33
C PHE A 71 8.10 -5.59 12.02
N LYS A 72 7.22 -6.34 12.68
CA LYS A 72 7.53 -7.70 13.12
C LYS A 72 7.69 -8.59 11.90
N PRO A 73 8.45 -9.70 12.00
CA PRO A 73 8.48 -10.70 10.94
C PRO A 73 7.06 -11.15 10.58
N ILE A 74 6.82 -11.38 9.29
CA ILE A 74 5.53 -11.83 8.77
C ILE A 74 5.70 -13.26 8.28
N ARG A 75 4.89 -14.14 8.83
CA ARG A 75 4.81 -15.53 8.42
C ARG A 75 3.57 -15.75 7.58
N ILE A 76 3.76 -16.27 6.36
CA ILE A 76 2.68 -16.57 5.45
C ILE A 76 2.36 -18.07 5.48
N GLU A 77 1.07 -18.39 5.60
CA GLU A 77 0.52 -19.74 5.58
C GLU A 77 -0.60 -19.82 4.55
N LYS A 78 -0.90 -21.04 4.07
CA LYS A 78 -2.04 -21.25 3.18
C LYS A 78 -3.34 -21.23 3.98
N ALA A 79 -4.32 -20.48 3.49
CA ALA A 79 -5.66 -20.51 4.07
C ALA A 79 -6.37 -21.82 3.70
N ASN A 80 -7.11 -22.36 4.67
CA ASN A 80 -8.00 -23.50 4.47
C ASN A 80 -9.45 -23.06 4.14
N HIS A 81 -9.64 -21.79 3.79
CA HIS A 81 -10.90 -21.16 3.44
C HIS A 81 -10.72 -20.21 2.25
N GLN A 82 -11.82 -19.70 1.68
CA GLN A 82 -11.83 -18.98 0.39
C GLN A 82 -11.35 -17.51 0.44
N PHE A 83 -10.84 -17.01 1.56
CA PHE A 83 -10.41 -15.61 1.70
C PHE A 83 -9.10 -15.53 2.49
N PRO A 84 -8.28 -14.49 2.25
CA PRO A 84 -7.10 -14.22 3.05
C PRO A 84 -7.50 -13.72 4.44
N VAL A 85 -6.59 -13.82 5.40
CA VAL A 85 -6.78 -13.28 6.74
C VAL A 85 -5.45 -13.01 7.46
N LYS A 86 -5.31 -11.83 8.05
CA LYS A 86 -4.32 -11.56 9.09
C LYS A 86 -4.89 -12.06 10.42
N LEU A 87 -4.18 -12.96 11.07
CA LEU A 87 -4.64 -13.53 12.35
C LEU A 87 -4.29 -12.60 13.52
N ASP A 88 -5.19 -12.55 14.52
CA ASP A 88 -4.95 -11.76 15.74
C ASP A 88 -3.91 -12.43 16.66
N ARG A 89 -3.79 -13.76 16.61
CA ARG A 89 -2.72 -14.50 17.31
C ARG A 89 -1.36 -14.34 16.64
N ARG A 90 -0.29 -14.48 17.42
CA ARG A 90 1.08 -14.44 16.93
C ARG A 90 1.59 -15.86 16.63
N GLY A 91 2.59 -15.93 15.75
CA GLY A 91 3.35 -17.13 15.50
C GLY A 91 4.27 -17.50 16.68
N PRO A 92 4.90 -18.71 16.64
CA PRO A 92 5.72 -19.22 17.74
C PRO A 92 6.93 -18.34 18.11
N LYS A 93 7.42 -17.53 17.16
CA LYS A 93 8.53 -16.58 17.35
C LYS A 93 8.05 -15.12 17.42
N GLY A 94 6.76 -14.90 17.71
CA GLY A 94 6.16 -13.58 17.77
C GLY A 94 5.84 -12.95 16.42
N GLU A 95 5.89 -13.72 15.33
CA GLU A 95 5.60 -13.24 13.97
C GLU A 95 4.13 -12.83 13.84
N THR A 96 3.87 -11.89 12.94
CA THR A 96 2.53 -11.63 12.44
C THR A 96 2.14 -12.75 11.47
N LEU A 97 0.99 -13.37 11.70
CA LEU A 97 0.51 -14.46 10.86
C LEU A 97 -0.45 -13.92 9.79
N VAL A 98 -0.18 -14.27 8.54
CA VAL A 98 -1.02 -13.96 7.39
C VAL A 98 -1.32 -15.25 6.65
N MET A 99 -2.60 -15.53 6.42
CA MET A 99 -3.03 -16.66 5.61
C MET A 99 -3.52 -16.14 4.26
N LEU A 100 -3.02 -16.72 3.16
CA LEU A 100 -3.46 -16.38 1.81
C LEU A 100 -4.25 -17.53 1.18
N SER A 101 -5.35 -17.16 0.53
CA SER A 101 -6.25 -18.09 -0.15
C SER A 101 -5.97 -18.06 -1.66
N VAL A 102 -4.83 -18.60 -2.06
CA VAL A 102 -4.46 -18.78 -3.47
C VAL A 102 -4.30 -20.28 -3.74
N ASP A 103 -4.72 -20.72 -4.93
CA ASP A 103 -4.74 -22.16 -5.26
C ASP A 103 -3.32 -22.71 -5.42
N ASP A 104 -2.50 -21.97 -6.16
CA ASP A 104 -1.09 -22.26 -6.37
C ASP A 104 -0.21 -21.04 -6.08
N GLY A 105 1.07 -21.18 -6.22
CA GLY A 105 2.03 -20.09 -5.99
C GLY A 105 2.36 -19.26 -7.24
N PHE A 106 1.60 -19.36 -8.33
CA PHE A 106 1.91 -18.75 -9.62
C PHE A 106 1.03 -17.56 -9.97
N GLY A 107 -0.12 -17.40 -9.31
CA GLY A 107 -1.02 -16.26 -9.50
C GLY A 107 -0.48 -14.98 -8.84
N TRP A 108 0.67 -14.46 -9.26
CA TRP A 108 1.38 -13.38 -8.56
C TRP A 108 0.57 -12.11 -8.33
N ALA A 109 -0.29 -11.74 -9.26
CA ALA A 109 -1.17 -10.58 -9.07
C ALA A 109 -2.20 -10.84 -7.95
N GLN A 110 -2.74 -12.06 -7.85
CA GLN A 110 -3.64 -12.47 -6.79
C GLN A 110 -2.91 -12.54 -5.44
N ILE A 111 -1.68 -13.08 -5.42
CA ILE A 111 -0.82 -13.14 -4.22
C ILE A 111 -0.55 -11.71 -3.74
N ALA A 112 -0.10 -10.82 -4.63
CA ALA A 112 0.20 -9.44 -4.31
C ALA A 112 -1.03 -8.68 -3.78
N TYR A 113 -2.20 -8.87 -4.41
CA TYR A 113 -3.46 -8.28 -3.99
C TYR A 113 -3.87 -8.74 -2.59
N GLN A 114 -3.94 -10.05 -2.37
CA GLN A 114 -4.32 -10.60 -1.07
C GLN A 114 -3.32 -10.23 0.03
N PHE A 115 -2.03 -10.29 -0.28
CA PHE A 115 -1.02 -9.92 0.70
C PHE A 115 -1.07 -8.43 1.04
N SER A 116 -1.26 -7.54 0.06
CA SER A 116 -1.43 -6.10 0.32
C SER A 116 -2.65 -5.80 1.17
N HIS A 117 -3.74 -6.55 0.99
CA HIS A 117 -4.94 -6.45 1.82
C HIS A 117 -4.61 -6.72 3.29
N GLU A 118 -3.99 -7.87 3.57
CA GLU A 118 -3.63 -8.26 4.93
C GLU A 118 -2.51 -7.39 5.52
N PHE A 119 -1.58 -6.94 4.68
CA PHE A 119 -0.55 -5.98 5.09
C PHE A 119 -1.14 -4.62 5.47
N THR A 120 -2.22 -4.20 4.82
CA THR A 120 -2.96 -2.99 5.20
C THR A 120 -3.56 -3.13 6.59
N HIS A 121 -4.11 -4.28 6.96
CA HIS A 121 -4.53 -4.53 8.34
C HIS A 121 -3.39 -4.40 9.35
N ILE A 122 -2.16 -4.79 8.97
CA ILE A 122 -0.97 -4.57 9.81
C ILE A 122 -0.67 -3.07 9.93
N LEU A 123 -0.80 -2.31 8.83
CA LEU A 123 -0.56 -0.86 8.81
C LEU A 123 -1.54 -0.09 9.69
N ILE A 124 -2.82 -0.37 9.61
CA ILE A 124 -3.88 0.33 10.35
C ILE A 124 -4.03 -0.13 11.80
N ASN A 125 -3.06 -0.90 12.32
CA ASN A 125 -3.09 -1.43 13.69
C ASN A 125 -4.40 -2.17 14.03
N HIS A 126 -4.75 -3.11 13.19
CA HIS A 126 -5.96 -3.91 13.31
C HIS A 126 -6.12 -4.68 14.65
N ASP A 127 -5.07 -4.75 15.46
CA ASP A 127 -5.08 -5.33 16.81
C ASP A 127 -5.78 -4.44 17.84
N ARG A 128 -6.13 -3.20 17.48
CA ARG A 128 -6.87 -2.27 18.34
C ARG A 128 -8.37 -2.54 18.28
N PRO A 129 -9.15 -2.14 19.32
CA PRO A 129 -10.60 -2.25 19.32
C PRO A 129 -11.17 -1.67 18.02
N ARG A 130 -12.03 -2.43 17.37
CA ARG A 130 -12.66 -2.05 16.10
C ARG A 130 -13.98 -1.39 16.40
N SER A 131 -14.33 -0.34 15.67
CA SER A 131 -15.72 0.09 15.59
C SER A 131 -16.52 -1.01 14.89
N GLY A 132 -17.22 -1.87 15.65
CA GLY A 132 -17.91 -3.05 15.08
C GLY A 132 -18.79 -2.73 13.88
N ALA A 133 -19.59 -1.66 13.96
CA ALA A 133 -20.47 -1.23 12.87
C ALA A 133 -19.73 -0.57 11.69
N ASN A 134 -18.53 -0.02 11.88
CA ASN A 134 -17.76 0.68 10.86
C ASN A 134 -16.52 -0.10 10.40
N HIS A 135 -16.41 -1.38 10.77
CA HIS A 135 -15.33 -2.26 10.31
C HIS A 135 -15.21 -2.32 8.77
N TRP A 136 -16.30 -2.17 8.06
CA TRP A 136 -16.34 -2.12 6.59
C TRP A 136 -15.47 -1.00 6.00
N ILE A 137 -15.23 0.11 6.73
CA ILE A 137 -14.32 1.19 6.29
C ILE A 137 -12.88 0.67 6.22
N ASN A 138 -12.45 -0.13 7.21
CA ASN A 138 -11.14 -0.76 7.19
C ASN A 138 -10.99 -1.69 5.98
N GLU A 139 -12.01 -2.50 5.70
CA GLU A 139 -12.02 -3.39 4.53
C GLU A 139 -11.97 -2.60 3.22
N ALA A 140 -12.72 -1.49 3.12
CA ALA A 140 -12.69 -0.63 1.94
C ALA A 140 -11.29 0.01 1.71
N PHE A 141 -10.60 0.40 2.78
CA PHE A 141 -9.20 0.82 2.68
C PHE A 141 -8.29 -0.33 2.24
N CYS A 142 -8.48 -1.53 2.76
CA CYS A 142 -7.69 -2.70 2.33
C CYS A 142 -7.87 -2.97 0.83
N GLU A 143 -9.10 -2.90 0.32
CA GLU A 143 -9.40 -3.02 -1.12
C GLU A 143 -8.69 -1.93 -1.95
N ALA A 144 -8.83 -0.67 -1.55
CA ALA A 144 -8.23 0.48 -2.24
C ALA A 144 -6.70 0.38 -2.28
N ILE A 145 -6.09 0.04 -1.14
CA ILE A 145 -4.63 -0.02 -0.98
C ILE A 145 -4.06 -1.23 -1.71
N SER A 146 -4.76 -2.36 -1.75
CA SER A 146 -4.35 -3.51 -2.54
C SER A 146 -4.25 -3.18 -4.02
N CYS A 147 -5.23 -2.46 -4.55
CA CYS A 147 -5.21 -2.00 -5.93
C CYS A 147 -4.10 -0.95 -6.16
N HIS A 148 -3.91 -0.02 -5.21
CA HIS A 148 -2.80 0.93 -5.27
C HIS A 148 -1.44 0.22 -5.31
N SER A 149 -1.22 -0.77 -4.43
CA SER A 149 -0.01 -1.58 -4.42
C SER A 149 0.26 -2.27 -5.76
N LEU A 150 -0.77 -2.89 -6.36
CA LEU A 150 -0.66 -3.51 -7.68
C LEU A 150 -0.28 -2.51 -8.76
N LYS A 151 -0.86 -1.29 -8.76
CA LYS A 151 -0.52 -0.22 -9.71
C LYS A 151 0.92 0.26 -9.54
N VAL A 152 1.38 0.41 -8.29
CA VAL A 152 2.78 0.75 -7.99
C VAL A 152 3.71 -0.36 -8.49
N MET A 153 3.42 -1.63 -8.16
CA MET A 153 4.18 -2.78 -8.66
C MET A 153 4.20 -2.84 -10.19
N GLY A 154 3.04 -2.66 -10.85
CA GLY A 154 2.93 -2.66 -12.30
C GLY A 154 3.81 -1.59 -12.95
N LYS A 155 3.90 -0.41 -12.35
CA LYS A 155 4.80 0.65 -12.79
C LYS A 155 6.28 0.29 -12.57
N GLU A 156 6.63 -0.18 -11.37
CA GLU A 156 8.02 -0.49 -10.99
C GLU A 156 8.57 -1.69 -11.73
N TRP A 157 7.79 -2.74 -11.94
CA TRP A 157 8.25 -3.97 -12.59
C TRP A 157 8.52 -3.79 -14.09
N LYS A 158 8.06 -2.71 -14.71
CA LYS A 158 8.48 -2.35 -16.09
C LYS A 158 9.99 -2.12 -16.20
N THR A 159 10.62 -1.65 -15.12
CA THR A 159 12.04 -1.31 -15.09
C THR A 159 12.82 -2.08 -14.03
N HIS A 160 12.28 -2.27 -12.84
CA HIS A 160 12.93 -2.83 -11.65
C HIS A 160 12.12 -3.95 -11.00
N PRO A 161 11.85 -5.07 -11.70
CA PRO A 161 11.22 -6.23 -11.09
C PRO A 161 12.20 -6.92 -10.12
N PRO A 162 11.72 -7.77 -9.18
CA PRO A 162 12.58 -8.59 -8.31
C PRO A 162 13.59 -9.44 -9.08
N TYR A 163 13.20 -9.96 -10.24
CA TYR A 163 14.06 -10.70 -11.17
C TYR A 163 13.85 -10.16 -12.59
N GLY A 164 14.93 -10.00 -13.37
CA GLY A 164 14.90 -9.33 -14.67
C GLY A 164 13.90 -9.91 -15.69
N ASN A 165 13.67 -11.23 -15.65
CA ASN A 165 12.72 -11.94 -16.50
C ASN A 165 11.24 -11.70 -16.12
N TRP A 166 10.95 -10.99 -15.01
CA TRP A 166 9.59 -10.71 -14.56
C TRP A 166 9.01 -9.41 -15.15
N LYS A 167 9.76 -8.64 -15.92
CA LYS A 167 9.29 -7.37 -16.53
C LYS A 167 7.98 -7.52 -17.29
N SER A 168 7.82 -8.60 -18.04
CA SER A 168 6.61 -8.86 -18.82
C SER A 168 5.36 -9.07 -17.98
N TYR A 169 5.51 -9.43 -16.71
CA TYR A 169 4.40 -9.63 -15.79
C TYR A 169 3.76 -8.30 -15.30
N ALA A 170 4.44 -7.17 -15.46
CA ALA A 170 3.97 -5.85 -15.02
C ALA A 170 2.53 -5.54 -15.50
N LYS A 171 2.22 -5.86 -16.76
CA LYS A 171 0.88 -5.66 -17.34
C LYS A 171 -0.21 -6.47 -16.64
N HIS A 172 0.11 -7.64 -16.09
CA HIS A 172 -0.85 -8.50 -15.39
C HIS A 172 -1.21 -7.93 -14.02
N LEU A 173 -0.26 -7.24 -13.35
CA LEU A 173 -0.52 -6.50 -12.12
C LEU A 173 -1.50 -5.34 -12.37
N ASP A 174 -1.22 -4.52 -13.41
CA ASP A 174 -2.10 -3.42 -13.81
C ASP A 174 -3.51 -3.93 -14.15
N SER A 175 -3.63 -4.95 -15.01
CA SER A 175 -4.92 -5.51 -15.45
C SER A 175 -5.71 -6.13 -14.30
N TYR A 176 -5.02 -6.74 -13.32
CA TYR A 176 -5.69 -7.29 -12.13
C TYR A 176 -6.32 -6.18 -11.29
N ALA A 177 -5.58 -5.08 -11.05
CA ALA A 177 -6.09 -3.92 -10.35
C ALA A 177 -7.29 -3.30 -11.07
N ASP A 178 -7.22 -3.10 -12.40
CA ASP A 178 -8.33 -2.54 -13.19
C ASP A 178 -9.60 -3.39 -13.11
N ARG A 179 -9.45 -4.72 -13.11
CA ARG A 179 -10.59 -5.63 -12.98
C ARG A 179 -11.25 -5.55 -11.59
N ILE A 180 -10.47 -5.32 -10.53
CA ILE A 180 -11.01 -5.14 -9.17
C ILE A 180 -11.65 -3.77 -9.02
N LEU A 181 -11.02 -2.73 -9.59
CA LEU A 181 -11.50 -1.35 -9.54
C LEU A 181 -12.68 -1.08 -10.50
N ASP A 182 -13.18 -2.07 -11.23
CA ASP A 182 -14.30 -1.88 -12.13
C ASP A 182 -15.59 -1.57 -11.35
N PRO A 183 -16.10 -0.32 -11.37
CA PRO A 183 -17.25 0.08 -10.59
C PRO A 183 -18.57 -0.51 -11.12
N LYS A 184 -18.59 -1.02 -12.36
CA LYS A 184 -19.81 -1.50 -13.02
C LYS A 184 -20.48 -2.68 -12.30
N LYS A 185 -19.71 -3.43 -11.51
CA LYS A 185 -20.21 -4.60 -10.78
C LYS A 185 -21.04 -4.28 -9.56
N ALA A 186 -20.88 -3.10 -8.97
CA ALA A 186 -21.51 -2.74 -7.70
C ALA A 186 -22.43 -1.51 -7.81
N LYS A 187 -22.31 -0.71 -8.89
CA LYS A 187 -23.02 0.54 -9.06
C LYS A 187 -24.07 0.45 -10.16
N PRO A 188 -25.34 0.77 -9.87
CA PRO A 188 -26.34 1.02 -10.90
C PRO A 188 -25.90 2.18 -11.80
N GLU A 189 -26.14 2.06 -13.10
CA GLU A 189 -25.81 3.10 -14.07
C GLU A 189 -26.53 4.41 -13.72
N GLY A 190 -25.82 5.54 -13.84
CA GLY A 190 -26.39 6.88 -13.57
C GLY A 190 -26.56 7.25 -12.10
N MET A 191 -26.23 6.39 -11.13
CA MET A 191 -26.37 6.71 -9.70
C MET A 191 -25.10 7.36 -9.14
N GLU A 192 -25.24 8.54 -8.50
CA GLU A 192 -24.15 9.15 -7.74
C GLU A 192 -23.79 8.32 -6.50
N PHE A 193 -22.49 8.36 -6.10
CA PHE A 193 -22.01 7.51 -5.01
C PHE A 193 -22.68 7.83 -3.67
N ALA A 194 -22.87 9.07 -3.32
CA ALA A 194 -23.54 9.45 -2.06
C ALA A 194 -24.96 8.85 -1.97
N THR A 195 -25.74 8.94 -3.03
CA THR A 195 -27.08 8.31 -3.11
C THR A 195 -27.02 6.79 -3.04
N TRP A 196 -26.00 6.18 -3.66
CA TRP A 196 -25.78 4.74 -3.54
C TRP A 196 -25.42 4.35 -2.09
N PHE A 197 -24.56 5.14 -1.44
CA PHE A 197 -24.14 4.92 -0.07
C PHE A 197 -25.32 4.95 0.90
N GLU A 198 -26.18 5.99 0.85
CA GLU A 198 -27.37 6.08 1.68
C GLU A 198 -28.24 4.82 1.63
N LYS A 199 -28.42 4.26 0.43
CA LYS A 199 -29.19 3.02 0.22
C LYS A 199 -28.51 1.77 0.76
N ASN A 200 -27.17 1.78 0.87
CA ASN A 200 -26.37 0.60 1.22
C ASN A 200 -25.69 0.68 2.60
N GLU A 201 -25.68 1.84 3.27
CA GLU A 201 -24.99 2.03 4.55
C GLU A 201 -25.41 0.99 5.59
N LYS A 202 -26.72 0.76 5.77
CA LYS A 202 -27.22 -0.27 6.69
C LYS A 202 -26.63 -1.65 6.37
N ALA A 203 -26.52 -1.97 5.09
CA ALA A 203 -25.96 -3.23 4.64
C ALA A 203 -24.44 -3.35 4.91
N LEU A 204 -23.69 -2.26 4.70
CA LEU A 204 -22.28 -2.17 5.03
C LEU A 204 -22.06 -2.34 6.54
N ARG A 205 -22.82 -1.63 7.35
CA ARG A 205 -22.70 -1.62 8.82
C ARG A 205 -23.09 -2.95 9.49
N LEU A 206 -23.97 -3.73 8.87
CA LEU A 206 -24.36 -5.05 9.41
C LEU A 206 -23.24 -6.10 9.32
N GLY A 207 -22.18 -5.87 8.58
CA GLY A 207 -20.96 -6.65 8.62
C GLY A 207 -21.07 -8.12 8.23
N LYS A 208 -22.22 -8.58 7.72
CA LYS A 208 -22.39 -9.97 7.29
C LYS A 208 -21.52 -10.25 6.08
N ARG A 209 -20.62 -11.20 6.20
CA ARG A 209 -19.45 -11.47 5.38
C ARG A 209 -19.71 -11.90 3.93
N TYR A 210 -20.95 -12.21 3.54
CA TYR A 210 -21.37 -12.57 2.18
C TYR A 210 -22.82 -12.15 1.97
N PRO A 211 -23.21 -11.55 0.90
CA PRO A 211 -22.69 -11.30 -0.46
C PRO A 211 -22.16 -9.87 -0.66
N LYS A 212 -21.56 -9.22 0.36
CA LYS A 212 -21.29 -7.77 0.38
C LYS A 212 -19.87 -7.38 -0.07
N TYR A 213 -19.10 -8.34 -0.55
CA TYR A 213 -17.73 -8.08 -1.00
C TYR A 213 -17.67 -7.03 -2.11
N ASP A 214 -18.66 -7.03 -3.01
CA ASP A 214 -18.74 -6.04 -4.09
C ASP A 214 -19.08 -4.63 -3.55
N LEU A 215 -19.82 -4.54 -2.43
CA LEU A 215 -20.09 -3.25 -1.76
C LEU A 215 -18.79 -2.63 -1.22
N TYR A 216 -17.95 -3.41 -0.55
CA TYR A 216 -16.65 -2.93 -0.03
C TYR A 216 -15.73 -2.52 -1.17
N ARG A 217 -15.70 -3.27 -2.27
CA ARG A 217 -14.94 -2.95 -3.47
C ARG A 217 -15.35 -1.63 -4.10
N TYR A 218 -16.65 -1.36 -4.15
CA TYR A 218 -17.12 -0.11 -4.71
C TYR A 218 -16.72 1.10 -3.84
N VAL A 219 -16.83 0.97 -2.51
CA VAL A 219 -16.27 1.98 -1.60
C VAL A 219 -14.75 2.07 -1.76
N GLY A 220 -14.07 0.94 -1.83
CA GLY A 220 -12.62 0.87 -2.09
C GLY A 220 -12.21 1.56 -3.39
N TYR A 221 -13.01 1.45 -4.45
CA TYR A 221 -12.79 2.21 -5.67
C TYR A 221 -12.81 3.72 -5.41
N GLN A 222 -13.77 4.22 -4.64
CA GLN A 222 -13.83 5.66 -4.31
C GLN A 222 -12.60 6.10 -3.49
N PHE A 223 -12.22 5.30 -2.49
CA PHE A 223 -11.02 5.57 -1.69
C PHE A 223 -9.74 5.53 -2.53
N TYR A 224 -9.65 4.59 -3.47
CA TYR A 224 -8.53 4.53 -4.40
C TYR A 224 -8.40 5.83 -5.22
N GLN A 225 -9.51 6.43 -5.69
CA GLN A 225 -9.48 7.70 -6.42
C GLN A 225 -8.88 8.85 -5.58
N VAL A 226 -9.09 8.85 -4.26
CA VAL A 226 -8.48 9.83 -3.34
C VAL A 226 -7.00 9.49 -3.12
N ILE A 227 -6.68 8.24 -2.79
CA ILE A 227 -5.31 7.77 -2.50
C ILE A 227 -4.38 7.98 -3.71
N ALA A 228 -4.86 7.70 -4.92
CA ALA A 228 -4.06 7.80 -6.14
C ALA A 228 -3.59 9.23 -6.44
N LYS A 229 -4.30 10.26 -5.95
CA LYS A 229 -3.93 11.69 -6.11
C LYS A 229 -2.73 12.07 -5.24
N ASP A 230 -2.69 11.58 -3.99
CA ASP A 230 -1.59 11.84 -3.05
C ASP A 230 -1.35 10.63 -2.13
N PRO A 231 -0.55 9.65 -2.56
CA PRO A 231 -0.26 8.46 -1.76
C PRO A 231 0.50 8.73 -0.45
N LYS A 232 1.09 9.91 -0.26
CA LYS A 232 1.75 10.28 1.01
C LYS A 232 0.75 10.34 2.16
N GLN A 233 -0.51 10.61 1.87
CA GLN A 233 -1.59 10.64 2.85
C GLN A 233 -1.94 9.26 3.44
N LEU A 234 -1.40 8.18 2.89
CA LEU A 234 -1.51 6.85 3.51
C LEU A 234 -1.04 6.82 4.96
N ARG A 235 -0.17 7.75 5.38
CA ARG A 235 0.24 7.90 6.78
C ARG A 235 -0.92 8.18 7.75
N ALA A 236 -2.00 8.81 7.29
CA ALA A 236 -3.22 9.02 8.07
C ALA A 236 -3.83 7.71 8.59
N LEU A 237 -3.60 6.60 7.90
CA LEU A 237 -4.14 5.29 8.29
C LEU A 237 -3.54 4.73 9.58
N LEU A 238 -2.38 5.22 10.03
CA LEU A 238 -1.84 4.88 11.35
C LEU A 238 -2.77 5.28 12.50
N TYR A 239 -3.66 6.22 12.24
CA TYR A 239 -4.58 6.81 13.23
C TYR A 239 -6.01 6.31 13.09
N LEU A 240 -6.33 5.52 12.05
CA LEU A 240 -7.71 5.16 11.67
C LEU A 240 -8.53 4.55 12.80
N ASN A 241 -7.92 3.75 13.68
CA ASN A 241 -8.59 3.08 14.79
C ASN A 241 -8.19 3.64 16.16
N GLN A 242 -7.63 4.85 16.22
CA GLN A 242 -7.25 5.46 17.48
C GLN A 242 -8.44 6.13 18.19
N GLY A 243 -8.55 5.91 19.50
CA GLY A 243 -9.59 6.53 20.32
C GLY A 243 -11.00 6.01 20.05
N LEU A 244 -11.12 4.88 19.36
CA LEU A 244 -12.37 4.17 19.14
C LEU A 244 -12.50 3.10 20.23
N GLU A 245 -13.00 3.50 21.38
CA GLU A 245 -13.56 2.57 22.33
C GLU A 245 -14.88 2.06 21.75
N SER A 246 -15.23 0.83 21.99
CA SER A 246 -16.34 -0.02 21.50
C SER A 246 -17.71 0.66 21.19
N GLN A 247 -17.75 1.87 20.64
CA GLN A 247 -18.95 2.64 20.41
C GLN A 247 -19.56 2.37 19.06
N SER A 248 -20.90 2.35 19.04
CA SER A 248 -21.71 2.26 17.82
C SER A 248 -21.82 3.65 17.16
N LEU A 249 -20.67 4.21 16.71
CA LEU A 249 -20.65 5.47 15.98
C LEU A 249 -21.36 5.34 14.62
N SER A 250 -22.05 6.39 14.19
CA SER A 250 -22.44 6.53 12.80
C SER A 250 -21.22 6.62 11.90
N THR A 251 -21.37 6.48 10.59
CA THR A 251 -20.25 6.63 9.64
C THR A 251 -19.63 8.02 9.72
N ALA A 252 -20.45 9.06 9.80
CA ALA A 252 -19.98 10.44 9.92
C ALA A 252 -19.20 10.68 11.22
N GLU A 253 -19.72 10.23 12.37
CA GLU A 253 -19.03 10.32 13.67
C GLU A 253 -17.70 9.56 13.68
N TYR A 254 -17.65 8.37 13.04
CA TYR A 254 -16.42 7.61 12.93
C TYR A 254 -15.36 8.38 12.14
N LEU A 255 -15.71 8.98 11.00
CA LEU A 255 -14.80 9.75 10.18
C LEU A 255 -14.38 11.06 10.86
N ALA A 256 -15.31 11.75 11.56
CA ALA A 256 -14.99 12.93 12.35
C ALA A 256 -14.03 12.59 13.51
N ARG A 257 -14.23 11.46 14.18
CA ARG A 257 -13.32 10.98 15.23
C ARG A 257 -11.93 10.68 14.67
N TRP A 258 -11.87 10.02 13.51
CA TRP A 258 -10.58 9.80 12.86
C TRP A 258 -9.89 11.12 12.51
N GLU A 259 -10.60 12.07 11.91
CA GLU A 259 -10.06 13.40 11.58
C GLU A 259 -9.49 14.10 12.83
N SER A 260 -10.22 14.08 13.94
CA SER A 260 -9.82 14.76 15.18
C SER A 260 -8.53 14.24 15.83
N VAL A 261 -8.12 13.02 15.53
CA VAL A 261 -6.86 12.42 16.05
C VAL A 261 -5.70 12.51 15.06
N LEU A 262 -5.95 13.04 13.85
CA LEU A 262 -4.93 13.19 12.84
C LEU A 262 -4.02 14.39 13.08
N PRO A 263 -2.72 14.29 12.79
CA PRO A 263 -1.87 15.45 12.59
C PRO A 263 -2.46 16.38 11.51
N LYS A 264 -2.24 17.68 11.66
CA LYS A 264 -2.83 18.74 10.81
C LYS A 264 -2.63 18.48 9.31
N GLU A 265 -1.43 18.02 8.94
CA GLU A 265 -1.04 17.70 7.57
C GLU A 265 -1.85 16.55 6.93
N HIS A 266 -2.55 15.75 7.74
CA HIS A 266 -3.36 14.62 7.28
C HIS A 266 -4.87 14.84 7.40
N GLN A 267 -5.34 15.91 8.06
CA GLN A 267 -6.78 16.18 8.24
C GLN A 267 -7.50 16.37 6.90
N SER A 268 -6.84 17.04 5.94
CA SER A 268 -7.38 17.18 4.58
C SER A 268 -7.70 15.85 3.91
N PHE A 269 -6.94 14.78 4.19
CA PHE A 269 -7.22 13.47 3.65
C PHE A 269 -8.50 12.86 4.24
N ALA A 270 -8.70 12.95 5.55
CA ALA A 270 -9.93 12.48 6.20
C ALA A 270 -11.16 13.24 5.66
N ASN A 271 -11.03 14.56 5.45
CA ASN A 271 -12.06 15.38 4.85
C ASN A 271 -12.39 14.95 3.40
N GLN A 272 -11.39 14.62 2.59
CA GLN A 272 -11.59 14.10 1.24
C GLN A 272 -12.30 12.74 1.25
N ILE A 273 -11.95 11.85 2.18
CA ILE A 273 -12.63 10.56 2.36
C ILE A 273 -14.07 10.76 2.80
N ALA A 274 -14.35 11.69 3.74
CA ALA A 274 -15.71 12.00 4.19
C ALA A 274 -16.57 12.61 3.06
N ALA A 275 -15.98 13.49 2.26
CA ALA A 275 -16.65 14.11 1.12
C ALA A 275 -17.12 13.10 0.07
N VAL A 276 -16.46 11.93 -0.04
CA VAL A 276 -16.92 10.83 -0.89
C VAL A 276 -18.36 10.40 -0.53
N PHE A 277 -18.71 10.45 0.76
CA PHE A 277 -20.04 10.10 1.28
C PHE A 277 -21.01 11.29 1.34
N GLY A 278 -20.57 12.48 0.94
CA GLY A 278 -21.34 13.71 1.09
C GLY A 278 -21.24 14.32 2.50
N PHE A 279 -20.34 13.86 3.36
CA PHE A 279 -20.15 14.41 4.69
C PHE A 279 -19.16 15.59 4.67
N SER A 280 -19.48 16.66 5.42
CA SER A 280 -18.56 17.70 5.78
C SER A 280 -18.11 17.47 7.22
N LEU A 281 -16.83 17.13 7.44
CA LEU A 281 -16.25 17.07 8.77
C LEU A 281 -15.96 18.50 9.18
N GLY A 282 -16.54 18.95 10.31
CA GLY A 282 -16.57 20.35 10.66
C GLY A 282 -15.21 21.00 10.76
N LEU A 283 -15.02 22.07 10.02
CA LEU A 283 -14.23 23.21 10.44
C LEU A 283 -15.09 23.95 11.50
N ASN A 284 -15.01 23.49 12.76
CA ASN A 284 -15.44 24.30 13.90
C ASN A 284 -14.24 24.97 14.53
#